data_5eb771202c00f6b3a110a818c8a774a9
#
_entry.id   5eb771202c00f6b3a110a818c8a774a9
#
_cell.length_a   1.000
_cell.length_b   1.000
_cell.length_c   1.000
_cell.angle_alpha   90.00
_cell.angle_beta   90.00
_cell.angle_gamma   90.00
#
_symmetry.space_group_name_H-M   'P 1'
#
loop_
_entity.id
_entity.type
_entity.pdbx_description
1 polymer ?
#
loop_
_entity_poly.entity_id
_entity_poly.type
_entity_poly.pdbx_seq_one_letter_code
_entity_poly.pdbx_strand_id
1 'polypeptide(L)'
;MNNTVTKERIDKILENTDFSVNTVFDKCTVVSAKLPNGFVIVEYSACVDKENYDVDLGYEICKKKIINKIWELEGYRLQQKIYKKNKKKNIAVKEFPFTVNYDSF
;
A
#
# COMPACT_ATOMS: atom_id res chain seq x y z
N MET A 1 -3.76 0.26 -24.24
CA MET A 1 -3.75 0.29 -22.78
C MET A 1 -2.33 0.10 -22.26
N ASN A 2 -1.95 0.94 -21.33
CA ASN A 2 -0.64 0.83 -20.71
C ASN A 2 -0.67 -0.23 -19.60
N ASN A 3 0.20 -1.23 -19.70
CA ASN A 3 0.28 -2.31 -18.70
C ASN A 3 1.33 -1.99 -17.64
N THR A 4 1.38 -0.75 -17.20
CA THR A 4 2.37 -0.28 -16.24
C THR A 4 1.70 0.61 -15.22
N VAL A 5 2.09 0.44 -13.95
CA VAL A 5 1.72 1.41 -12.92
C VAL A 5 2.61 2.63 -13.09
N THR A 6 2.04 3.81 -13.17
CA THR A 6 2.80 5.04 -13.40
C THR A 6 3.04 5.79 -12.11
N LYS A 7 4.13 6.57 -12.09
CA LYS A 7 4.43 7.43 -10.95
C LYS A 7 3.32 8.47 -10.74
N GLU A 8 2.74 8.98 -11.83
CA GLU A 8 1.65 9.96 -11.76
C GLU A 8 0.45 9.38 -11.00
N ARG A 9 0.14 8.11 -11.23
CA ARG A 9 -0.95 7.47 -10.50
C ARG A 9 -0.65 7.35 -9.01
N ILE A 10 0.58 6.97 -8.67
CA ILE A 10 1.00 6.87 -7.27
C ILE A 10 0.95 8.25 -6.61
N ASP A 11 1.45 9.28 -7.27
CA ASP A 11 1.44 10.63 -6.73
C ASP A 11 0.00 11.12 -6.48
N LYS A 12 -0.91 10.79 -7.37
CA LYS A 12 -2.31 11.15 -7.21
C LYS A 12 -2.96 10.45 -6.02
N ILE A 13 -2.62 9.19 -5.82
CA ILE A 13 -3.09 8.46 -4.64
C ILE A 13 -2.55 9.12 -3.37
N LEU A 14 -1.26 9.47 -3.35
CA LEU A 14 -0.64 10.10 -2.19
C LEU A 14 -1.24 11.46 -1.87
N GLU A 15 -1.57 12.25 -2.89
CA GLU A 15 -2.21 13.55 -2.70
C GLU A 15 -3.55 13.44 -1.97
N ASN A 16 -4.23 12.31 -2.12
CA ASN A 16 -5.54 12.08 -1.53
C ASN A 16 -5.50 11.08 -0.38
N THR A 17 -4.34 10.88 0.20
CA THR A 17 -4.12 9.98 1.33
C THR A 17 -4.00 10.78 2.62
N ASP A 18 -4.69 10.33 3.66
CA ASP A 18 -4.61 10.95 4.97
C ASP A 18 -3.56 10.22 5.80
N PHE A 19 -2.58 10.97 6.32
CA PHE A 19 -1.52 10.43 7.15
C PHE A 19 -1.73 10.82 8.61
N SER A 20 -1.47 9.88 9.51
CA SER A 20 -1.49 10.12 10.95
C SER A 20 -0.19 9.60 11.54
N VAL A 21 0.45 10.41 12.35
CA VAL A 21 1.76 10.10 12.94
C VAL A 21 1.63 10.05 14.45
N ASN A 22 2.11 8.97 15.06
CA ASN A 22 2.10 8.81 16.51
C ASN A 22 3.47 8.35 16.98
N THR A 23 3.88 8.84 18.15
CA THR A 23 5.08 8.38 18.83
C THR A 23 4.69 7.44 19.96
N VAL A 24 5.35 6.28 20.01
CA VAL A 24 5.07 5.24 21.00
C VAL A 24 6.35 4.98 21.79
N PHE A 25 6.21 4.98 23.11
CA PHE A 25 7.32 4.71 24.05
C PHE A 25 8.53 5.62 23.82
N ASP A 26 8.33 6.83 23.33
CA ASP A 26 9.37 7.84 23.10
C ASP A 26 10.48 7.40 22.13
N LYS A 27 10.29 6.32 21.39
CA LYS A 27 11.31 5.84 20.46
C LYS A 27 10.79 5.08 19.26
N CYS A 28 9.50 5.12 19.04
CA CYS A 28 8.89 4.45 17.91
C CYS A 28 7.92 5.40 17.20
N THR A 29 8.09 5.55 15.89
CA THR A 29 7.14 6.31 15.07
C THR A 29 6.19 5.32 14.42
N VAL A 30 4.88 5.55 14.57
CA VAL A 30 3.85 4.77 13.90
C VAL A 30 3.10 5.70 12.97
N VAL A 31 3.04 5.33 11.70
CA VAL A 31 2.35 6.11 10.68
C VAL A 31 1.22 5.28 10.11
N SER A 32 0.02 5.85 10.14
CA SER A 32 -1.15 5.26 9.52
C SER A 32 -1.51 6.08 8.29
N ALA A 33 -1.79 5.41 7.20
CA ALA A 33 -2.16 6.07 5.96
C ALA A 33 -3.50 5.51 5.50
N LYS A 34 -4.48 6.39 5.34
CA LYS A 34 -5.78 6.00 4.80
C LYS A 34 -5.84 6.43 3.34
N LEU A 35 -5.85 5.46 2.46
CA LEU A 35 -5.88 5.68 1.03
C LEU A 35 -7.25 6.21 0.57
N PRO A 36 -7.34 6.79 -0.64
CA PRO A 36 -8.60 7.38 -1.11
C PRO A 36 -9.81 6.45 -1.08
N ASN A 37 -9.59 5.15 -1.22
CA ASN A 37 -10.68 4.18 -1.18
C ASN A 37 -11.01 3.67 0.23
N GLY A 38 -10.31 4.20 1.24
CA GLY A 38 -10.53 3.79 2.63
C GLY A 38 -9.59 2.71 3.14
N PHE A 39 -8.76 2.12 2.27
CA PHE A 39 -7.80 1.11 2.71
C PHE A 39 -6.75 1.73 3.61
N VAL A 40 -6.41 1.06 4.71
CA VAL A 40 -5.46 1.60 5.69
C VAL A 40 -4.17 0.80 5.67
N ILE A 41 -3.04 1.51 5.61
CA ILE A 41 -1.71 0.94 5.72
C ILE A 41 -1.08 1.52 6.98
N VAL A 42 -0.48 0.67 7.81
CA VAL A 42 0.23 1.10 9.03
C VAL A 42 1.67 0.62 8.94
N GLU A 43 2.60 1.53 9.17
CA GLU A 43 4.02 1.22 9.21
C GLU A 43 4.65 1.81 10.45
N TYR A 44 5.76 1.25 10.88
CA TYR A 44 6.45 1.78 12.04
C TYR A 44 7.96 1.79 11.82
N SER A 45 8.62 2.65 12.57
CA SER A 45 10.08 2.73 12.62
C SER A 45 10.47 3.00 14.06
N ALA A 46 11.30 2.15 14.63
CA ALA A 46 11.73 2.28 16.02
C ALA A 46 13.25 2.40 16.10
N CYS A 47 13.73 3.19 17.06
CA CYS A 47 15.15 3.25 17.37
C CYS A 47 15.43 2.50 18.67
N VAL A 48 16.68 2.12 18.86
CA VAL A 48 17.08 1.38 20.06
C VAL A 48 17.15 2.30 21.27
N ASP A 49 17.77 3.47 21.08
CA ASP A 49 17.97 4.45 22.15
C ASP A 49 17.06 5.66 21.93
N LYS A 50 16.23 5.95 22.89
CA LYS A 50 15.29 7.08 22.81
C LYS A 50 15.99 8.42 22.64
N GLU A 51 17.24 8.55 23.06
CA GLU A 51 18.00 9.79 22.89
C GLU A 51 18.32 10.05 21.41
N ASN A 52 18.31 9.03 20.59
CA ASN A 52 18.52 9.14 19.16
C ASN A 52 17.22 9.22 18.38
N TYR A 53 16.11 9.29 19.09
CA TYR A 53 14.80 9.31 18.41
C TYR A 53 14.59 10.63 17.67
N ASP A 54 14.16 10.51 16.43
CA ASP A 54 13.85 11.64 15.55
C ASP A 54 12.55 11.32 14.83
N VAL A 55 11.49 12.03 15.20
CA VAL A 55 10.16 11.76 14.63
C VAL A 55 10.13 12.05 13.13
N ASP A 56 10.84 13.06 12.66
CA ASP A 56 10.85 13.39 11.23
C ASP A 56 11.54 12.31 10.42
N LEU A 57 12.63 11.77 10.92
CA LEU A 57 13.30 10.65 10.27
C LEU A 57 12.43 9.41 10.29
N GLY A 58 11.81 9.13 11.43
CA GLY A 58 10.89 7.99 11.57
C GLY A 58 9.72 8.10 10.59
N TYR A 59 9.16 9.29 10.45
CA TYR A 59 8.08 9.55 9.50
C TYR A 59 8.52 9.29 8.06
N GLU A 60 9.70 9.79 7.68
CA GLU A 60 10.20 9.59 6.31
C GLU A 60 10.44 8.12 5.99
N ILE A 61 10.96 7.35 6.95
CA ILE A 61 11.15 5.92 6.79
C ILE A 61 9.81 5.22 6.58
N CYS A 62 8.83 5.53 7.43
CA CYS A 62 7.49 4.94 7.34
C CYS A 62 6.81 5.32 6.03
N LYS A 63 6.95 6.57 5.60
CA LYS A 63 6.37 7.05 4.36
C LYS A 63 6.89 6.27 3.16
N LYS A 64 8.20 6.01 3.12
CA LYS A 64 8.79 5.19 2.05
C LYS A 64 8.21 3.79 2.03
N LYS A 65 8.04 3.18 3.19
CA LYS A 65 7.43 1.85 3.30
C LYS A 65 5.99 1.86 2.80
N ILE A 66 5.24 2.90 3.14
CA ILE A 66 3.86 3.06 2.71
C ILE A 66 3.80 3.23 1.19
N ILE A 67 4.65 4.06 0.62
CA ILE A 67 4.72 4.29 -0.82
C ILE A 67 5.03 2.97 -1.55
N ASN A 68 5.99 2.19 -1.05
CA ASN A 68 6.31 0.89 -1.63
C ASN A 68 5.12 -0.05 -1.59
N LYS A 69 4.36 -0.04 -0.51
CA LYS A 69 3.14 -0.85 -0.38
C LYS A 69 2.08 -0.40 -1.39
N ILE A 70 1.94 0.89 -1.62
CA ILE A 70 0.99 1.41 -2.61
C ILE A 70 1.37 0.93 -4.01
N TRP A 71 2.67 0.97 -4.36
CA TRP A 71 3.14 0.44 -5.64
C TRP A 71 2.74 -1.03 -5.79
N GLU A 72 2.94 -1.82 -4.75
CA GLU A 72 2.61 -3.24 -4.75
C GLU A 72 1.11 -3.47 -4.94
N LEU A 73 0.28 -2.72 -4.20
CA LEU A 73 -1.17 -2.83 -4.30
C LEU A 73 -1.68 -2.43 -5.68
N GLU A 74 -1.12 -1.35 -6.25
CA GLU A 74 -1.49 -0.90 -7.59
C GLU A 74 -1.02 -1.90 -8.66
N GLY A 75 0.12 -2.53 -8.44
CA GLY A 75 0.59 -3.60 -9.31
C GLY A 75 -0.39 -4.76 -9.31
N TYR A 76 -0.84 -5.17 -8.14
CA TYR A 76 -1.81 -6.26 -8.04
C TYR A 76 -3.15 -5.87 -8.68
N ARG A 77 -3.61 -4.65 -8.45
CA ARG A 77 -4.84 -4.17 -9.06
C ARG A 77 -4.78 -4.21 -10.58
N LEU A 78 -3.66 -3.73 -11.13
CA LEU A 78 -3.45 -3.74 -12.59
C LEU A 78 -3.37 -5.17 -13.12
N GLN A 79 -2.66 -6.03 -12.43
CA GLN A 79 -2.56 -7.44 -12.81
C GLN A 79 -3.93 -8.10 -12.87
N GLN A 80 -4.76 -7.82 -11.88
CA GLN A 80 -6.11 -8.38 -11.84
C GLN A 80 -6.96 -7.88 -13.02
N LYS A 81 -6.80 -6.61 -13.36
CA LYS A 81 -7.50 -6.01 -14.49
C LYS A 81 -7.09 -6.66 -15.82
N ILE A 82 -5.80 -6.87 -16.00
CA ILE A 82 -5.26 -7.53 -17.19
C ILE A 82 -5.75 -8.98 -17.27
N TYR A 83 -5.73 -9.66 -16.14
CA TYR A 83 -6.20 -11.06 -16.05
C TYR A 83 -7.66 -11.15 -16.50
N LYS A 84 -8.53 -10.30 -16.01
CA LYS A 84 -9.95 -10.28 -16.37
C LYS A 84 -10.14 -10.00 -17.86
N LYS A 85 -9.36 -9.10 -18.41
CA LYS A 85 -9.42 -8.75 -19.82
C LYS A 85 -9.00 -9.94 -20.69
N ASN A 86 -7.91 -10.60 -20.32
CA ASN A 86 -7.42 -11.77 -21.05
C ASN A 86 -8.38 -12.95 -20.95
N LYS A 87 -9.02 -13.12 -19.82
CA LYS A 87 -10.02 -14.16 -19.62
C LYS A 87 -11.21 -13.98 -20.55
N LYS A 88 -11.64 -12.74 -20.77
CA LYS A 88 -12.74 -12.43 -21.70
C LYS A 88 -12.35 -12.69 -23.14
N LYS A 89 -11.11 -12.38 -23.53
CA LYS A 89 -10.63 -12.53 -24.89
C LYS A 89 -10.20 -13.94 -25.20
N ASN A 90 -9.56 -14.57 -24.23
CA ASN A 90 -8.93 -15.87 -24.43
C ASN A 90 -9.52 -16.88 -23.47
N ILE A 91 -10.27 -17.76 -24.02
CA ILE A 91 -11.00 -18.75 -23.27
C ILE A 91 -10.08 -19.77 -22.59
N ALA A 92 -8.79 -19.74 -22.90
CA ALA A 92 -7.82 -20.68 -22.36
C ALA A 92 -7.36 -20.38 -20.93
N VAL A 93 -7.77 -19.25 -20.34
CA VAL A 93 -7.39 -18.94 -18.97
C VAL A 93 -8.14 -19.86 -18.03
N LYS A 94 -7.39 -20.61 -17.22
CA LYS A 94 -7.98 -21.52 -16.24
C LYS A 94 -8.53 -20.75 -15.06
N GLU A 95 -9.70 -21.16 -14.60
CA GLU A 95 -10.25 -20.68 -13.36
C GLU A 95 -9.71 -21.50 -12.20
N PHE A 96 -9.74 -20.93 -11.02
CA PHE A 96 -9.39 -21.66 -9.83
C PHE A 96 -10.39 -22.79 -9.60
N PRO A 97 -9.91 -23.96 -9.19
CA PRO A 97 -10.80 -25.11 -8.99
C PRO A 97 -11.68 -25.00 -7.75
N PHE A 98 -11.55 -23.94 -6.98
CA PHE A 98 -12.33 -23.73 -5.76
C PHE A 98 -12.65 -22.25 -5.61
N THR A 99 -13.71 -21.98 -4.86
CA THR A 99 -14.11 -20.62 -4.52
C THR A 99 -13.57 -20.28 -3.14
N VAL A 100 -12.96 -19.13 -3.05
CA VAL A 100 -12.49 -18.62 -1.75
C VAL A 100 -13.38 -17.46 -1.35
N ASN A 101 -14.00 -17.59 -0.19
CA ASN A 101 -14.84 -16.54 0.37
C ASN A 101 -14.07 -15.85 1.49
N TYR A 102 -13.96 -14.55 1.38
CA TYR A 102 -13.38 -13.73 2.43
C TYR A 102 -14.52 -13.02 3.12
N ASP A 103 -14.67 -13.27 4.39
CA ASP A 103 -15.76 -12.67 5.18
C ASP A 103 -15.53 -11.20 5.46
N SER A 104 -14.43 -10.69 5.03
CA SER A 104 -14.04 -9.31 5.18
C SER A 104 -12.89 -9.13 6.16
N PHE A 105 -12.36 -8.00 6.09
CA PHE A 105 -11.45 -7.50 7.10
C PHE A 105 -12.19 -6.54 7.98
#